data_36d81d311711f4d5d918da864bc730ba
#
_entry.id   36d81d311711f4d5d918da864bc730ba
#
_cell.length_a   1.000
_cell.length_b   1.000
_cell.length_c   1.000
_cell.angle_alpha   90.00
_cell.angle_beta   90.00
_cell.angle_gamma   90.00
#
_symmetry.space_group_name_H-M   'P 1'
#
loop_
_entity.id
_entity.type
_entity.pdbx_description
1 polymer ?
#
loop_
_entity_poly.entity_id
_entity_poly.type
_entity_poly.pdbx_seq_one_letter_code
_entity_poly.pdbx_strand_id
1 'polypeptide(L)'
;MNVIGLVGPFGSGCTYVAKILEEKHSYKYISLSDILRDKYLEIYPELDDNRSSLQDFGDEYRKQNGSNILAKLAIERMDDTNANYVVDSIRNPEEIKELRNSFANFYLIGVFADNDIRYERVKGKYNDDRRLFDKDDKRDSGEKSSFGQQVTNSFRQADLVILNNDTIRNHNKAYNNLIAKIKENIDIIDRIIPFRPNPHETYMAMAYAVSMRSSCLKRKVGAVIVDESGSIFSSGYNEVPRMQKTCLEDYGMCYRDSLKAGFKQSLNEELKNDIMADNVYGNFKKNFKILDYCRALHAEENAIVNVAKSGSTQLGKAHLYTTTYPCNLCANKIVQVGIKNVVYFEPYPMEEAKNILQAGNVNQIPFEGVTYNGYFRLMEVVE
;
A
#
# COMPACT_ATOMS: atom_id res chain seq x y z
N MET A 1 13.29 23.52 6.13
CA MET A 1 12.46 22.60 6.95
C MET A 1 12.03 21.43 6.10
N ASN A 2 12.42 20.21 6.45
CA ASN A 2 11.92 18.98 5.85
C ASN A 2 10.88 18.36 6.79
N VAL A 3 9.81 17.82 6.23
CA VAL A 3 8.77 17.09 6.99
C VAL A 3 8.67 15.68 6.44
N ILE A 4 8.84 14.70 7.31
CA ILE A 4 8.73 13.28 6.96
C ILE A 4 7.45 12.73 7.56
N GLY A 5 6.57 12.19 6.71
CA GLY A 5 5.42 11.41 7.14
C GLY A 5 5.77 9.92 7.19
N LEU A 6 5.25 9.21 8.19
CA LEU A 6 5.38 7.76 8.29
C LEU A 6 4.02 7.09 8.15
N VAL A 7 3.96 6.10 7.28
CA VAL A 7 2.76 5.29 7.03
C VAL A 7 3.12 3.82 6.98
N GLY A 8 2.28 2.99 7.57
CA GLY A 8 2.47 1.54 7.54
C GLY A 8 1.40 0.80 8.32
N PRO A 9 1.22 -0.50 8.07
CA PRO A 9 0.29 -1.32 8.82
C PRO A 9 0.71 -1.42 10.29
N PHE A 10 -0.25 -1.66 11.15
CA PHE A 10 0.00 -1.78 12.59
C PHE A 10 1.05 -2.86 12.89
N GLY A 11 2.03 -2.52 13.72
CA GLY A 11 3.16 -3.40 14.05
C GLY A 11 4.32 -3.36 13.05
N SER A 12 4.24 -2.56 11.95
CA SER A 12 5.36 -2.41 11.00
C SER A 12 6.57 -1.67 11.57
N GLY A 13 6.36 -0.82 12.61
CA GLY A 13 7.44 -0.11 13.30
C GLY A 13 7.60 1.36 12.91
N CYS A 14 6.55 2.03 12.42
CA CYS A 14 6.58 3.47 12.11
C CYS A 14 7.10 4.28 13.31
N THR A 15 6.53 4.08 14.50
CA THR A 15 6.97 4.79 15.74
C THR A 15 8.44 4.51 16.07
N TYR A 16 8.93 3.31 15.78
CA TYR A 16 10.33 2.98 15.99
C TYR A 16 11.25 3.75 15.03
N VAL A 17 10.86 3.84 13.75
CA VAL A 17 11.56 4.67 12.75
C VAL A 17 11.52 6.15 13.17
N ALA A 18 10.35 6.65 13.62
CA ALA A 18 10.21 8.03 14.08
C ALA A 18 11.18 8.37 15.23
N LYS A 19 11.30 7.48 16.22
CA LYS A 19 12.26 7.66 17.33
C LYS A 19 13.70 7.67 16.88
N ILE A 20 14.08 6.86 15.90
CA ILE A 20 15.43 6.91 15.32
C ILE A 20 15.66 8.26 14.63
N LEU A 21 14.68 8.80 13.91
CA LEU A 21 14.76 10.13 13.29
C LEU A 21 14.92 11.24 14.35
N GLU A 22 14.17 11.15 15.44
CA GLU A 22 14.26 12.08 16.56
C GLU A 22 15.65 12.03 17.23
N GLU A 23 16.09 10.83 17.63
CA GLU A 23 17.31 10.65 18.42
C GLU A 23 18.61 10.85 17.63
N LYS A 24 18.62 10.49 16.33
CA LYS A 24 19.84 10.43 15.52
C LYS A 24 19.93 11.46 14.40
N HIS A 25 18.78 12.04 14.00
CA HIS A 25 18.70 12.98 12.88
C HIS A 25 18.07 14.33 13.26
N SER A 26 17.83 14.56 14.56
CA SER A 26 17.33 15.83 15.10
C SER A 26 15.97 16.26 14.54
N TYR A 27 15.10 15.31 14.17
CA TYR A 27 13.73 15.59 13.80
C TYR A 27 12.87 15.74 15.05
N LYS A 28 11.96 16.74 15.08
CA LYS A 28 10.94 16.84 16.13
C LYS A 28 9.79 15.86 15.86
N TYR A 29 9.47 15.03 16.84
CA TYR A 29 8.46 13.99 16.72
C TYR A 29 7.05 14.50 16.98
N ILE A 30 6.10 14.19 16.08
CA ILE A 30 4.66 14.44 16.23
C ILE A 30 3.90 13.14 15.88
N SER A 31 2.97 12.74 16.74
CA SER A 31 2.15 11.55 16.53
C SER A 31 0.69 11.92 16.32
N LEU A 32 0.11 11.56 15.16
CA LEU A 32 -1.32 11.77 14.89
C LEU A 32 -2.19 10.91 15.81
N SER A 33 -1.70 9.75 16.26
CA SER A 33 -2.43 8.92 17.22
C SER A 33 -2.46 9.52 18.62
N ASP A 34 -1.42 10.24 19.02
CA ASP A 34 -1.41 10.92 20.32
C ASP A 34 -2.28 12.16 20.29
N ILE A 35 -2.28 12.92 19.18
CA ILE A 35 -3.24 14.03 18.97
C ILE A 35 -4.69 13.52 19.07
N LEU A 36 -4.99 12.38 18.44
CA LEU A 36 -6.32 11.79 18.52
C LEU A 36 -6.68 11.36 19.93
N ARG A 37 -5.73 10.76 20.67
CA ARG A 37 -5.90 10.36 22.07
C ARG A 37 -6.14 11.56 22.98
N ASP A 38 -5.38 12.65 22.82
CA ASP A 38 -5.58 13.89 23.55
C ASP A 38 -7.01 14.39 23.35
N LYS A 39 -7.50 14.42 22.10
CA LYS A 39 -8.88 14.82 21.79
C LYS A 39 -9.93 13.87 22.34
N TYR A 40 -9.66 12.57 22.37
CA TYR A 40 -10.56 11.59 23.00
C TYR A 40 -10.68 11.83 24.50
N LEU A 41 -9.57 12.01 25.20
CA LEU A 41 -9.54 12.22 26.64
C LEU A 41 -10.10 13.61 27.06
N GLU A 42 -9.97 14.64 26.20
CA GLU A 42 -10.65 15.93 26.41
C GLU A 42 -12.18 15.78 26.46
N ILE A 43 -12.76 14.86 25.66
CA ILE A 43 -14.20 14.65 25.56
C ILE A 43 -14.69 13.56 26.52
N TYR A 44 -13.88 12.53 26.71
CA TYR A 44 -14.23 11.33 27.50
C TYR A 44 -13.17 11.00 28.57
N PRO A 45 -12.96 11.86 29.58
CA PRO A 45 -11.84 11.70 30.52
C PRO A 45 -11.92 10.44 31.39
N GLU A 46 -13.12 9.88 31.55
CA GLU A 46 -13.37 8.70 32.39
C GLU A 46 -13.43 7.37 31.60
N LEU A 47 -13.33 7.41 30.26
CA LEU A 47 -13.44 6.21 29.43
C LEU A 47 -12.06 5.62 29.11
N ASP A 48 -12.06 4.29 28.94
CA ASP A 48 -10.87 3.56 28.50
C ASP A 48 -10.48 3.93 27.06
N ASP A 49 -9.23 4.33 26.84
CA ASP A 49 -8.64 4.71 25.56
C ASP A 49 -8.08 3.53 24.79
N ASN A 50 -8.72 2.36 24.89
CA ASN A 50 -8.30 1.18 24.15
C ASN A 50 -8.38 1.38 22.63
N ARG A 51 -7.69 0.50 21.88
CA ARG A 51 -7.55 0.64 20.43
C ARG A 51 -8.89 0.74 19.69
N SER A 52 -9.87 -0.07 20.06
CA SER A 52 -11.19 -0.06 19.38
C SER A 52 -11.91 1.26 19.59
N SER A 53 -11.92 1.77 20.83
CA SER A 53 -12.54 3.05 21.20
C SER A 53 -11.89 4.21 20.42
N LEU A 54 -10.55 4.22 20.33
CA LEU A 54 -9.82 5.23 19.57
C LEU A 54 -10.05 5.13 18.05
N GLN A 55 -10.23 3.91 17.50
CA GLN A 55 -10.57 3.74 16.08
C GLN A 55 -11.98 4.29 15.78
N ASP A 56 -12.98 3.93 16.61
CA ASP A 56 -14.36 4.39 16.44
C ASP A 56 -14.46 5.91 16.59
N PHE A 57 -13.81 6.45 17.62
CA PHE A 57 -13.72 7.90 17.81
C PHE A 57 -13.01 8.59 16.63
N GLY A 58 -11.91 8.04 16.15
CA GLY A 58 -11.17 8.60 15.05
C GLY A 58 -11.97 8.67 13.75
N ASP A 59 -12.79 7.66 13.47
CA ASP A 59 -13.70 7.64 12.32
C ASP A 59 -14.77 8.72 12.45
N GLU A 60 -15.40 8.85 13.63
CA GLU A 60 -16.43 9.87 13.89
C GLU A 60 -15.82 11.28 13.90
N TYR A 61 -14.66 11.47 14.54
CA TYR A 61 -13.98 12.76 14.60
C TYR A 61 -13.60 13.29 13.21
N ARG A 62 -13.08 12.41 12.34
CA ARG A 62 -12.80 12.76 10.92
C ARG A 62 -14.07 13.04 10.13
N LYS A 63 -15.16 12.32 10.41
CA LYS A 63 -16.45 12.56 9.73
C LYS A 63 -17.01 13.93 10.05
N GLN A 64 -16.87 14.39 11.28
CA GLN A 64 -17.38 15.68 11.75
C GLN A 64 -16.48 16.85 11.36
N ASN A 65 -15.15 16.68 11.36
CA ASN A 65 -14.17 17.75 11.23
C ASN A 65 -13.36 17.71 9.93
N GLY A 66 -13.58 16.69 9.09
CA GLY A 66 -12.83 16.45 7.86
C GLY A 66 -11.74 15.40 8.02
N SER A 67 -11.49 14.61 6.97
CA SER A 67 -10.53 13.49 6.98
C SER A 67 -9.08 13.94 7.20
N ASN A 68 -8.75 15.21 7.00
CA ASN A 68 -7.43 15.81 7.17
C ASN A 68 -7.23 16.48 8.54
N ILE A 69 -8.21 16.43 9.45
CA ILE A 69 -8.19 17.19 10.71
C ILE A 69 -6.95 16.91 11.57
N LEU A 70 -6.52 15.64 11.66
CA LEU A 70 -5.35 15.30 12.48
C LEU A 70 -4.06 15.89 11.91
N ALA A 71 -3.94 15.96 10.58
CA ALA A 71 -2.80 16.61 9.93
C ALA A 71 -2.81 18.12 10.20
N LYS A 72 -3.96 18.79 10.15
CA LYS A 72 -4.09 20.23 10.51
C LYS A 72 -3.64 20.49 11.95
N LEU A 73 -4.11 19.70 12.89
CA LEU A 73 -3.70 19.82 14.29
C LEU A 73 -2.21 19.53 14.51
N ALA A 74 -1.63 18.62 13.71
CA ALA A 74 -0.18 18.38 13.73
C ALA A 74 0.60 19.58 13.20
N ILE A 75 0.13 20.20 12.10
CA ILE A 75 0.75 21.40 11.52
C ILE A 75 0.73 22.57 12.52
N GLU A 76 -0.36 22.76 13.26
CA GLU A 76 -0.46 23.78 14.32
C GLU A 76 0.55 23.57 15.46
N ARG A 77 1.02 22.33 15.67
CA ARG A 77 2.08 22.00 16.68
C ARG A 77 3.50 22.21 16.13
N MET A 78 3.68 22.53 14.84
CA MET A 78 4.97 22.78 14.20
C MET A 78 5.34 24.25 14.34
N ASP A 79 5.81 24.66 15.50
CA ASP A 79 6.09 26.04 15.88
C ASP A 79 7.44 26.59 15.45
N ASP A 80 8.37 25.72 15.04
CA ASP A 80 9.76 26.07 14.69
C ASP A 80 10.01 25.83 13.20
N THR A 81 10.02 26.89 12.41
CA THR A 81 10.24 26.83 10.97
C THR A 81 11.67 26.42 10.55
N ASN A 82 12.61 26.39 11.49
CA ASN A 82 14.00 25.95 11.27
C ASN A 82 14.22 24.47 11.62
N ALA A 83 13.26 23.84 12.33
CA ALA A 83 13.37 22.44 12.68
C ALA A 83 12.81 21.55 11.57
N ASN A 84 13.33 20.32 11.49
CA ASN A 84 12.74 19.24 10.71
C ASN A 84 11.76 18.44 11.58
N TYR A 85 10.69 17.93 10.98
CA TYR A 85 9.65 17.21 11.70
C TYR A 85 9.42 15.82 11.14
N VAL A 86 9.12 14.86 12.02
CA VAL A 86 8.60 13.54 11.64
C VAL A 86 7.18 13.38 12.19
N VAL A 87 6.24 13.08 11.29
CA VAL A 87 4.82 12.87 11.59
C VAL A 87 4.52 11.37 11.49
N ASP A 88 4.25 10.74 12.63
CA ASP A 88 3.91 9.31 12.70
C ASP A 88 2.40 9.07 12.69
N SER A 89 2.03 7.82 12.42
CA SER A 89 0.64 7.34 12.47
C SER A 89 -0.29 7.94 11.42
N ILE A 90 0.24 8.31 10.25
CA ILE A 90 -0.57 8.73 9.11
C ILE A 90 -1.37 7.51 8.61
N ARG A 91 -2.71 7.67 8.47
CA ARG A 91 -3.60 6.56 8.12
C ARG A 91 -4.68 6.90 7.10
N ASN A 92 -4.77 8.16 6.68
CA ASN A 92 -5.77 8.60 5.70
C ASN A 92 -5.09 9.39 4.58
N PRO A 93 -5.46 9.17 3.29
CA PRO A 93 -4.90 9.91 2.15
C PRO A 93 -5.07 11.43 2.23
N GLU A 94 -6.14 11.92 2.88
CA GLU A 94 -6.36 13.37 3.03
C GLU A 94 -5.40 14.00 4.06
N GLU A 95 -4.89 13.21 5.03
CA GLU A 95 -3.81 13.66 5.92
C GLU A 95 -2.51 13.90 5.13
N ILE A 96 -2.18 12.99 4.20
CA ILE A 96 -1.02 13.12 3.31
C ILE A 96 -1.16 14.34 2.41
N LYS A 97 -2.33 14.53 1.82
CA LYS A 97 -2.62 15.65 0.95
C LYS A 97 -2.48 16.99 1.66
N GLU A 98 -2.97 17.09 2.90
CA GLU A 98 -2.83 18.28 3.73
C GLU A 98 -1.35 18.60 3.99
N LEU A 99 -0.57 17.61 4.41
CA LEU A 99 0.87 17.77 4.66
C LEU A 99 1.63 18.16 3.38
N ARG A 100 1.31 17.54 2.23
CA ARG A 100 1.92 17.90 0.93
C ARG A 100 1.58 19.31 0.48
N ASN A 101 0.38 19.79 0.76
CA ASN A 101 -0.04 21.16 0.43
C ASN A 101 0.63 22.20 1.33
N SER A 102 0.91 21.84 2.58
CA SER A 102 1.48 22.75 3.58
C SER A 102 3.01 22.82 3.50
N PHE A 103 3.68 21.77 3.02
CA PHE A 103 5.14 21.69 3.01
C PHE A 103 5.68 21.24 1.65
N ALA A 104 6.45 22.11 0.99
CA ALA A 104 7.09 21.78 -0.30
C ALA A 104 8.05 20.57 -0.16
N ASN A 105 8.75 20.47 0.96
CA ASN A 105 9.67 19.37 1.28
C ASN A 105 9.02 18.33 2.21
N PHE A 106 7.80 17.90 1.90
CA PHE A 106 7.18 16.77 2.56
C PHE A 106 7.49 15.48 1.81
N TYR A 107 8.01 14.47 2.53
CA TYR A 107 8.26 13.13 2.00
C TYR A 107 7.55 12.09 2.87
N LEU A 108 6.87 11.16 2.21
CA LEU A 108 6.16 10.07 2.88
C LEU A 108 6.98 8.78 2.80
N ILE A 109 7.36 8.24 3.95
CA ILE A 109 8.05 6.95 4.04
C ILE A 109 7.05 5.87 4.45
N GLY A 110 6.90 4.86 3.60
CA GLY A 110 6.18 3.64 3.90
C GLY A 110 7.06 2.69 4.72
N VAL A 111 6.64 2.28 5.90
CA VAL A 111 7.32 1.26 6.70
C VAL A 111 6.53 -0.04 6.61
N PHE A 112 7.15 -1.07 6.04
CA PHE A 112 6.52 -2.37 5.85
C PHE A 112 7.16 -3.46 6.68
N ALA A 113 6.35 -4.35 7.23
CA ALA A 113 6.75 -5.65 7.76
C ALA A 113 5.65 -6.67 7.49
N ASP A 114 6.07 -7.92 7.27
CA ASP A 114 5.17 -9.04 6.99
C ASP A 114 4.17 -9.25 8.13
N ASN A 115 2.97 -9.70 7.80
CA ASN A 115 1.86 -9.86 8.75
C ASN A 115 2.24 -10.72 9.96
N ASP A 116 2.98 -11.83 9.76
CA ASP A 116 3.41 -12.71 10.84
C ASP A 116 4.39 -12.01 11.80
N ILE A 117 5.33 -11.24 11.23
CA ILE A 117 6.31 -10.46 12.02
C ILE A 117 5.61 -9.36 12.80
N ARG A 118 4.63 -8.69 12.20
CA ARG A 118 3.84 -7.65 12.85
C ARG A 118 3.04 -8.23 14.01
N TYR A 119 2.39 -9.38 13.80
CA TYR A 119 1.68 -10.08 14.87
C TYR A 119 2.59 -10.42 16.03
N GLU A 120 3.74 -11.05 15.78
CA GLU A 120 4.71 -11.40 16.83
C GLU A 120 5.16 -10.19 17.67
N ARG A 121 5.28 -9.01 17.06
CA ARG A 121 5.66 -7.77 17.76
C ARG A 121 4.56 -7.22 18.66
N VAL A 122 3.30 -7.46 18.33
CA VAL A 122 2.16 -6.84 19.00
C VAL A 122 1.22 -7.83 19.69
N LYS A 123 1.47 -9.13 19.64
CA LYS A 123 0.60 -10.19 20.14
C LYS A 123 0.17 -10.00 21.60
N GLY A 124 1.06 -9.47 22.45
CA GLY A 124 0.72 -9.15 23.82
C GLY A 124 -0.41 -8.12 23.98
N LYS A 125 -0.65 -7.25 22.98
CA LYS A 125 -1.79 -6.33 22.97
C LYS A 125 -3.11 -7.01 22.59
N TYR A 126 -3.05 -8.24 22.11
CA TYR A 126 -4.18 -9.06 21.67
C TYR A 126 -4.37 -10.32 22.52
N ASN A 127 -3.71 -10.39 23.68
CA ASN A 127 -3.73 -11.59 24.53
C ASN A 127 -3.40 -12.87 23.73
N ASP A 128 -2.44 -12.79 22.81
CA ASP A 128 -2.03 -13.85 21.88
C ASP A 128 -3.16 -14.34 20.92
N ASP A 129 -4.27 -13.61 20.78
CA ASP A 129 -5.34 -13.96 19.82
C ASP A 129 -5.05 -13.37 18.44
N ARG A 130 -4.57 -14.23 17.53
CA ARG A 130 -4.28 -13.90 16.13
C ARG A 130 -5.52 -13.40 15.37
N ARG A 131 -6.71 -13.94 15.68
CA ARG A 131 -7.95 -13.58 14.95
C ARG A 131 -8.36 -12.15 15.21
N LEU A 132 -8.15 -11.66 16.44
CA LEU A 132 -8.41 -10.27 16.77
C LEU A 132 -7.46 -9.33 16.03
N PHE A 133 -6.17 -9.68 16.01
CA PHE A 133 -5.18 -8.93 15.24
C PHE A 133 -5.54 -8.87 13.75
N ASP A 134 -5.85 -10.01 13.11
CA ASP A 134 -6.19 -10.06 11.68
C ASP A 134 -7.48 -9.28 11.36
N LYS A 135 -8.45 -9.25 12.29
CA LYS A 135 -9.67 -8.46 12.17
C LYS A 135 -9.37 -6.96 12.17
N ASP A 136 -8.53 -6.50 13.11
CA ASP A 136 -8.13 -5.09 13.22
C ASP A 136 -7.25 -4.67 12.06
N ASP A 137 -6.29 -5.50 11.65
CA ASP A 137 -5.42 -5.24 10.49
C ASP A 137 -6.24 -5.09 9.20
N LYS A 138 -7.27 -5.92 9.04
CA LYS A 138 -8.20 -5.80 7.92
C LYS A 138 -9.07 -4.54 7.99
N ARG A 139 -9.44 -4.09 9.19
CA ARG A 139 -10.16 -2.83 9.39
C ARG A 139 -9.26 -1.65 9.02
N ASP A 140 -8.03 -1.61 9.51
CA ASP A 140 -7.05 -0.55 9.25
C ASP A 140 -6.69 -0.45 7.75
N SER A 141 -6.65 -1.57 7.04
CA SER A 141 -6.40 -1.58 5.60
C SER A 141 -7.48 -0.86 4.78
N GLY A 142 -8.69 -0.75 5.31
CA GLY A 142 -9.78 0.16 4.99
C GLY A 142 -10.17 0.35 3.54
N GLU A 143 -11.06 -0.51 3.03
CA GLU A 143 -11.63 -0.30 1.69
C GLU A 143 -13.03 0.36 1.67
N LYS A 144 -13.65 0.65 2.84
CA LYS A 144 -15.10 0.90 2.89
C LYS A 144 -15.53 2.32 3.25
N SER A 145 -14.71 3.13 3.92
CA SER A 145 -15.10 4.47 4.37
C SER A 145 -14.05 5.51 4.03
N SER A 146 -14.47 6.64 3.44
CA SER A 146 -13.59 7.78 3.17
C SER A 146 -13.08 8.46 4.45
N PHE A 147 -13.81 8.32 5.55
CA PHE A 147 -13.46 8.90 6.85
C PHE A 147 -12.65 7.93 7.73
N GLY A 148 -12.71 6.63 7.44
CA GLY A 148 -11.99 5.59 8.17
C GLY A 148 -10.50 5.57 7.89
N GLN A 149 -9.82 4.66 8.58
CA GLN A 149 -8.42 4.38 8.29
C GLN A 149 -8.30 3.71 6.92
N GLN A 150 -7.40 4.22 6.09
CA GLN A 150 -7.13 3.75 4.73
C GLN A 150 -5.62 3.53 4.55
N VAL A 151 -5.03 2.72 5.43
CA VAL A 151 -3.57 2.51 5.46
C VAL A 151 -3.04 2.02 4.12
N THR A 152 -3.74 1.11 3.42
CA THR A 152 -3.34 0.64 2.10
C THR A 152 -3.29 1.77 1.06
N ASN A 153 -4.32 2.62 1.02
CA ASN A 153 -4.38 3.74 0.08
C ASN A 153 -3.34 4.82 0.42
N SER A 154 -3.07 5.00 1.71
CA SER A 154 -2.03 5.91 2.20
C SER A 154 -0.64 5.39 1.86
N PHE A 155 -0.38 4.09 2.07
CA PHE A 155 0.90 3.45 1.76
C PHE A 155 1.27 3.54 0.26
N ARG A 156 0.28 3.45 -0.63
CA ARG A 156 0.48 3.63 -2.08
C ARG A 156 1.02 5.01 -2.46
N GLN A 157 0.86 5.99 -1.60
CA GLN A 157 1.35 7.36 -1.81
C GLN A 157 2.75 7.59 -1.26
N ALA A 158 3.37 6.57 -0.65
CA ALA A 158 4.74 6.69 -0.14
C ALA A 158 5.72 7.11 -1.24
N ASP A 159 6.64 7.99 -0.91
CA ASP A 159 7.75 8.41 -1.78
C ASP A 159 8.92 7.41 -1.67
N LEU A 160 9.09 6.78 -0.50
CA LEU A 160 10.08 5.75 -0.22
C LEU A 160 9.46 4.62 0.61
N VAL A 161 10.03 3.41 0.52
CA VAL A 161 9.63 2.27 1.35
C VAL A 161 10.82 1.68 2.06
N ILE A 162 10.67 1.42 3.36
CA ILE A 162 11.63 0.73 4.21
C ILE A 162 11.03 -0.61 4.65
N LEU A 163 11.73 -1.69 4.36
CA LEU A 163 11.39 -3.02 4.88
C LEU A 163 11.96 -3.20 6.28
N ASN A 164 11.10 -3.52 7.23
CA ASN A 164 11.43 -3.77 8.62
C ASN A 164 11.00 -5.19 9.03
N ASN A 165 11.51 -6.19 8.30
CA ASN A 165 11.19 -7.60 8.54
C ASN A 165 12.08 -8.26 9.58
N ASP A 166 13.19 -7.63 9.95
CA ASP A 166 14.15 -8.21 10.87
C ASP A 166 13.67 -8.15 12.34
N THR A 167 14.05 -9.17 13.11
CA THR A 167 13.84 -9.15 14.56
C THR A 167 14.89 -8.25 15.21
N ILE A 168 14.49 -7.06 15.62
CA ILE A 168 15.36 -6.08 16.26
C ILE A 168 15.45 -6.39 17.76
N ARG A 169 16.62 -6.86 18.20
CA ARG A 169 16.97 -6.99 19.62
C ARG A 169 18.21 -6.15 19.85
N ASN A 170 18.14 -5.24 20.84
CA ASN A 170 19.21 -4.34 21.30
C ASN A 170 20.55 -4.38 20.56
N HIS A 171 20.75 -3.45 19.62
CA HIS A 171 21.99 -3.25 18.85
C HIS A 171 22.54 -4.45 18.06
N ASN A 172 21.68 -5.39 17.68
CA ASN A 172 22.06 -6.48 16.79
C ASN A 172 22.26 -5.98 15.33
N LYS A 173 22.71 -6.88 14.45
CA LYS A 173 22.94 -6.59 13.02
C LYS A 173 21.69 -5.99 12.35
N ALA A 174 20.48 -6.47 12.70
CA ALA A 174 19.21 -5.97 12.17
C ALA A 174 18.94 -4.51 12.52
N TYR A 175 19.25 -4.11 13.77
CA TYR A 175 19.15 -2.73 14.21
C TYR A 175 20.10 -1.81 13.41
N ASN A 176 21.35 -2.21 13.26
CA ASN A 176 22.33 -1.44 12.51
C ASN A 176 21.97 -1.32 11.02
N ASN A 177 21.42 -2.39 10.43
CA ASN A 177 20.92 -2.37 9.05
C ASN A 177 19.76 -1.37 8.90
N LEU A 178 18.79 -1.38 9.81
CA LEU A 178 17.66 -0.45 9.76
C LEU A 178 18.14 1.01 9.91
N ILE A 179 19.07 1.29 10.83
CA ILE A 179 19.66 2.63 10.97
C ILE A 179 20.37 3.05 9.68
N ALA A 180 21.15 2.16 9.08
CA ALA A 180 21.84 2.47 7.82
C ALA A 180 20.85 2.80 6.70
N LYS A 181 19.76 2.03 6.55
CA LYS A 181 18.70 2.31 5.60
C LYS A 181 18.02 3.65 5.86
N ILE A 182 17.67 3.94 7.11
CA ILE A 182 17.07 5.22 7.49
C ILE A 182 18.02 6.35 7.13
N LYS A 183 19.30 6.25 7.52
CA LYS A 183 20.31 7.27 7.24
C LYS A 183 20.45 7.52 5.74
N GLU A 184 20.57 6.49 4.92
CA GLU A 184 20.67 6.61 3.46
C GLU A 184 19.45 7.36 2.88
N ASN A 185 18.24 6.98 3.29
CA ASN A 185 17.03 7.65 2.84
C ASN A 185 16.99 9.14 3.26
N ILE A 186 17.44 9.45 4.47
CA ILE A 186 17.52 10.84 4.95
C ILE A 186 18.57 11.62 4.18
N ASP A 187 19.74 11.06 3.96
CA ASP A 187 20.82 11.69 3.18
C ASP A 187 20.35 12.01 1.74
N ILE A 188 19.49 11.17 1.15
CA ILE A 188 18.85 11.44 -0.16
C ILE A 188 17.81 12.58 -0.04
N ILE A 189 16.93 12.53 0.96
CA ILE A 189 15.90 13.56 1.19
C ILE A 189 16.52 14.92 1.48
N ASP A 190 17.57 14.96 2.30
CA ASP A 190 18.28 16.17 2.69
C ASP A 190 19.28 16.64 1.62
N ARG A 191 19.35 15.94 0.47
CA ARG A 191 20.25 16.24 -0.64
C ARG A 191 21.73 16.19 -0.28
N ILE A 192 22.11 15.42 0.73
CA ILE A 192 23.50 15.17 1.13
C ILE A 192 24.18 14.27 0.11
N ILE A 193 23.44 13.27 -0.40
CA ILE A 193 23.88 12.40 -1.49
C ILE A 193 22.87 12.45 -2.66
N PRO A 194 23.33 12.36 -3.91
CA PRO A 194 22.44 12.32 -5.05
C PRO A 194 21.67 11.00 -5.08
N PHE A 195 20.37 11.08 -5.41
CA PHE A 195 19.58 9.89 -5.69
C PHE A 195 20.05 9.24 -7.00
N ARG A 196 20.52 8.01 -6.90
CA ARG A 196 20.87 7.15 -8.06
C ARG A 196 20.05 5.89 -7.98
N PRO A 197 19.00 5.76 -8.84
CA PRO A 197 18.11 4.61 -8.77
C PRO A 197 18.84 3.29 -8.97
N ASN A 198 18.56 2.34 -8.12
CA ASN A 198 18.97 0.96 -8.33
C ASN A 198 18.05 0.23 -9.34
N PRO A 199 18.39 -0.98 -9.82
CA PRO A 199 17.57 -1.71 -10.79
C PRO A 199 16.13 -1.94 -10.31
N HIS A 200 15.92 -2.28 -9.03
CA HIS A 200 14.57 -2.50 -8.49
C HIS A 200 13.71 -1.24 -8.52
N GLU A 201 14.29 -0.10 -8.15
CA GLU A 201 13.61 1.20 -8.21
C GLU A 201 13.27 1.59 -9.64
N THR A 202 14.21 1.38 -10.58
CA THR A 202 14.00 1.68 -11.99
C THR A 202 12.86 0.83 -12.58
N TYR A 203 12.90 -0.49 -12.43
CA TYR A 203 11.86 -1.35 -13.02
C TYR A 203 10.50 -1.20 -12.33
N MET A 204 10.47 -0.93 -11.04
CA MET A 204 9.22 -0.62 -10.36
C MET A 204 8.63 0.72 -10.83
N ALA A 205 9.44 1.76 -11.03
CA ALA A 205 9.00 3.03 -11.61
C ALA A 205 8.44 2.82 -13.04
N MET A 206 9.07 1.97 -13.84
CA MET A 206 8.56 1.60 -15.17
C MET A 206 7.23 0.83 -15.09
N ALA A 207 7.07 -0.10 -14.14
CA ALA A 207 5.80 -0.78 -13.91
C ALA A 207 4.68 0.21 -13.57
N TYR A 208 4.98 1.22 -12.76
CA TYR A 208 4.02 2.31 -12.51
C TYR A 208 3.74 3.15 -13.74
N ALA A 209 4.75 3.53 -14.51
CA ALA A 209 4.57 4.31 -15.73
C ALA A 209 3.62 3.62 -16.72
N VAL A 210 3.80 2.31 -16.95
CA VAL A 210 2.91 1.57 -17.84
C VAL A 210 1.50 1.40 -17.25
N SER A 211 1.35 1.32 -15.92
CA SER A 211 0.05 1.22 -15.26
C SER A 211 -0.86 2.42 -15.56
N MET A 212 -0.28 3.60 -15.78
CA MET A 212 -1.04 4.83 -16.08
C MET A 212 -1.84 4.74 -17.37
N ARG A 213 -1.49 3.83 -18.28
CA ARG A 213 -2.24 3.56 -19.52
C ARG A 213 -3.52 2.77 -19.29
N SER A 214 -3.69 2.15 -18.14
CA SER A 214 -4.89 1.35 -17.83
C SER A 214 -6.15 2.21 -17.84
N SER A 215 -7.18 1.77 -18.56
CA SER A 215 -8.53 2.34 -18.54
C SER A 215 -9.39 1.82 -17.37
N CYS A 216 -8.87 0.92 -16.54
CA CYS A 216 -9.62 0.29 -15.45
C CYS A 216 -10.10 1.32 -14.43
N LEU A 217 -11.40 1.33 -14.16
CA LEU A 217 -12.06 2.25 -13.22
C LEU A 217 -11.84 1.90 -11.75
N LYS A 218 -11.28 0.71 -11.46
CA LYS A 218 -11.07 0.25 -10.08
C LYS A 218 -9.62 0.38 -9.63
N ARG A 219 -8.68 0.01 -10.47
CA ARG A 219 -7.27 -0.07 -10.10
C ARG A 219 -6.40 -0.08 -11.35
N LYS A 220 -5.41 0.77 -11.37
CA LYS A 220 -4.39 0.76 -12.41
C LYS A 220 -3.21 -0.09 -11.93
N VAL A 221 -2.91 -1.15 -12.65
CA VAL A 221 -1.82 -2.08 -12.34
C VAL A 221 -0.88 -2.16 -13.53
N GLY A 222 0.41 -2.19 -13.25
CA GLY A 222 1.45 -2.36 -14.25
C GLY A 222 2.43 -3.46 -13.87
N ALA A 223 3.00 -4.09 -14.87
CA ALA A 223 4.01 -5.13 -14.71
C ALA A 223 5.11 -4.98 -15.76
N VAL A 224 6.35 -5.29 -15.37
CA VAL A 224 7.53 -5.33 -16.26
C VAL A 224 8.26 -6.65 -16.04
N ILE A 225 8.61 -7.32 -17.12
CA ILE A 225 9.43 -8.54 -17.10
C ILE A 225 10.81 -8.21 -17.62
N VAL A 226 11.84 -8.55 -16.86
CA VAL A 226 13.24 -8.36 -17.20
C VAL A 226 14.00 -9.68 -17.12
N ASP A 227 15.06 -9.83 -17.90
CA ASP A 227 15.95 -10.98 -17.83
C ASP A 227 17.01 -10.84 -16.72
N GLU A 228 17.85 -11.86 -16.56
CA GLU A 228 18.96 -11.84 -15.59
C GLU A 228 20.00 -10.73 -15.87
N SER A 229 20.11 -10.26 -17.10
CA SER A 229 21.04 -9.18 -17.48
C SER A 229 20.46 -7.78 -17.21
N GLY A 230 19.18 -7.69 -16.82
CA GLY A 230 18.45 -6.44 -16.65
C GLY A 230 17.81 -5.91 -17.94
N SER A 231 17.84 -6.67 -19.04
CA SER A 231 17.17 -6.27 -20.28
C SER A 231 15.66 -6.49 -20.16
N ILE A 232 14.87 -5.53 -20.64
CA ILE A 232 13.42 -5.59 -20.57
C ILE A 232 12.88 -6.50 -21.65
N PHE A 233 12.23 -7.60 -21.26
CA PHE A 233 11.52 -8.48 -22.19
C PHE A 233 10.17 -7.90 -22.61
N SER A 234 9.39 -7.41 -21.66
CA SER A 234 8.06 -6.88 -21.91
C SER A 234 7.55 -6.03 -20.78
N SER A 235 6.44 -5.35 -21.05
CA SER A 235 5.62 -4.71 -20.05
C SER A 235 4.13 -4.98 -20.31
N GLY A 236 3.32 -4.86 -19.27
CA GLY A 236 1.88 -5.03 -19.33
C GLY A 236 1.17 -4.12 -18.33
N TYR A 237 -0.07 -3.79 -18.63
CA TYR A 237 -0.98 -3.10 -17.71
C TYR A 237 -2.36 -3.75 -17.82
N ASN A 238 -3.15 -3.64 -16.79
CA ASN A 238 -4.47 -4.27 -16.80
C ASN A 238 -5.41 -3.51 -17.73
N GLU A 239 -5.89 -4.20 -18.78
CA GLU A 239 -6.70 -3.60 -19.84
C GLU A 239 -7.61 -4.64 -20.50
N VAL A 240 -8.75 -4.22 -21.02
CA VAL A 240 -9.56 -5.08 -21.90
C VAL A 240 -8.76 -5.51 -23.13
N PRO A 241 -9.04 -6.70 -23.70
CA PRO A 241 -8.35 -7.15 -24.93
C PRO A 241 -8.44 -6.12 -26.06
N ARG A 242 -7.43 -6.12 -26.93
CA ARG A 242 -7.40 -5.23 -28.11
C ARG A 242 -8.68 -5.34 -28.90
N MET A 243 -9.12 -4.25 -29.52
CA MET A 243 -10.34 -4.14 -30.33
C MET A 243 -11.64 -4.21 -29.53
N GLN A 244 -11.58 -4.30 -28.20
CA GLN A 244 -12.77 -4.20 -27.35
C GLN A 244 -12.88 -2.80 -26.76
N LYS A 245 -14.12 -2.34 -26.57
CA LYS A 245 -14.41 -1.12 -25.84
C LYS A 245 -14.12 -1.30 -24.36
N THR A 246 -13.68 -0.23 -23.71
CA THR A 246 -13.44 -0.19 -22.26
C THR A 246 -14.74 -0.41 -21.46
N CYS A 247 -14.61 -0.73 -20.17
CA CYS A 247 -15.78 -0.85 -19.30
C CYS A 247 -16.57 0.46 -19.23
N LEU A 248 -15.88 1.62 -19.27
CA LEU A 248 -16.55 2.93 -19.25
C LEU A 248 -17.38 3.15 -20.52
N GLU A 249 -16.82 2.83 -21.70
CA GLU A 249 -17.50 3.01 -22.99
C GLU A 249 -18.71 2.09 -23.17
N ASP A 250 -18.64 0.82 -22.72
CA ASP A 250 -19.72 -0.15 -22.90
C ASP A 250 -20.80 -0.09 -21.80
N TYR A 251 -20.40 0.22 -20.56
CA TYR A 251 -21.29 0.08 -19.39
C TYR A 251 -21.43 1.35 -18.57
N GLY A 252 -20.68 2.41 -18.86
CA GLY A 252 -20.62 3.63 -18.04
C GLY A 252 -20.01 3.42 -16.65
N MET A 253 -19.64 2.18 -16.30
CA MET A 253 -19.09 1.76 -15.02
C MET A 253 -18.25 0.50 -15.15
N CYS A 254 -17.59 0.08 -14.06
CA CYS A 254 -16.91 -1.22 -14.03
C CYS A 254 -17.87 -2.36 -14.32
N TYR A 255 -17.58 -3.21 -15.29
CA TYR A 255 -18.45 -4.35 -15.67
C TYR A 255 -18.78 -5.26 -14.48
N ARG A 256 -17.84 -5.55 -13.59
CA ARG A 256 -18.12 -6.32 -12.37
C ARG A 256 -19.11 -5.62 -11.43
N ASP A 257 -19.12 -4.29 -11.41
CA ASP A 257 -20.10 -3.55 -10.60
C ASP A 257 -21.47 -3.53 -11.29
N SER A 258 -21.53 -3.48 -12.62
CA SER A 258 -22.80 -3.59 -13.35
C SER A 258 -23.45 -4.96 -13.12
N LEU A 259 -22.64 -6.05 -13.14
CA LEU A 259 -23.14 -7.39 -12.80
C LEU A 259 -23.69 -7.48 -11.38
N LYS A 260 -23.00 -6.86 -10.40
CA LYS A 260 -23.46 -6.81 -9.00
C LYS A 260 -24.75 -6.00 -8.86
N ALA A 261 -24.86 -4.89 -9.57
CA ALA A 261 -26.06 -4.06 -9.57
C ALA A 261 -27.25 -4.82 -10.17
N GLY A 262 -27.05 -5.47 -11.32
CA GLY A 262 -28.07 -6.30 -11.96
C GLY A 262 -28.52 -7.46 -11.06
N PHE A 263 -27.59 -8.14 -10.40
CA PHE A 263 -27.93 -9.21 -9.45
C PHE A 263 -28.73 -8.69 -8.25
N LYS A 264 -28.34 -7.52 -7.69
CA LYS A 264 -29.11 -6.90 -6.61
C LYS A 264 -30.51 -6.54 -7.05
N GLN A 265 -30.70 -6.00 -8.25
CA GLN A 265 -31.97 -5.66 -8.81
C GLN A 265 -32.85 -6.91 -8.99
N SER A 266 -32.33 -8.00 -9.56
CA SER A 266 -33.09 -9.25 -9.72
C SER A 266 -33.53 -9.85 -8.38
N LEU A 267 -32.68 -9.78 -7.34
CA LEU A 267 -33.06 -10.22 -5.99
C LEU A 267 -34.21 -9.39 -5.42
N ASN A 268 -34.21 -8.07 -5.60
CA ASN A 268 -35.31 -7.22 -5.13
C ASN A 268 -36.62 -7.55 -5.85
N GLU A 269 -36.57 -7.82 -7.17
CA GLU A 269 -37.72 -8.18 -7.96
C GLU A 269 -38.30 -9.55 -7.57
N GLU A 270 -37.44 -10.55 -7.32
CA GLU A 270 -37.86 -11.93 -6.95
C GLU A 270 -38.35 -12.02 -5.51
N LEU A 271 -37.61 -11.44 -4.56
CA LEU A 271 -37.91 -11.59 -3.13
C LEU A 271 -39.03 -10.65 -2.65
N LYS A 272 -39.31 -9.58 -3.39
CA LYS A 272 -40.30 -8.53 -3.01
C LYS A 272 -40.14 -8.04 -1.56
N ASN A 273 -38.94 -8.16 -1.02
CA ASN A 273 -38.59 -7.79 0.34
C ASN A 273 -37.14 -7.25 0.38
N ASP A 274 -36.99 -5.95 0.50
CA ASP A 274 -35.70 -5.26 0.43
C ASP A 274 -34.72 -5.72 1.52
N ILE A 275 -35.21 -6.00 2.73
CA ILE A 275 -34.34 -6.46 3.84
C ILE A 275 -33.78 -7.84 3.54
N MET A 276 -34.61 -8.75 3.01
CA MET A 276 -34.18 -10.10 2.66
C MET A 276 -33.19 -10.08 1.47
N ALA A 277 -33.51 -9.28 0.45
CA ALA A 277 -32.66 -9.08 -0.72
C ALA A 277 -31.29 -8.49 -0.31
N ASP A 278 -31.25 -7.50 0.58
CA ASP A 278 -30.01 -6.90 1.09
C ASP A 278 -29.16 -7.89 1.89
N ASN A 279 -29.78 -8.78 2.67
CA ASN A 279 -29.08 -9.83 3.40
C ASN A 279 -28.46 -10.86 2.46
N VAL A 280 -29.21 -11.34 1.46
CA VAL A 280 -28.71 -12.29 0.44
C VAL A 280 -27.58 -11.64 -0.37
N TYR A 281 -27.79 -10.40 -0.83
CA TYR A 281 -26.78 -9.65 -1.56
C TYR A 281 -25.53 -9.37 -0.72
N GLY A 282 -25.69 -9.05 0.56
CA GLY A 282 -24.60 -8.85 1.51
C GLY A 282 -23.74 -10.10 1.67
N ASN A 283 -24.37 -11.27 1.80
CA ASN A 283 -23.68 -12.56 1.86
C ASN A 283 -22.98 -12.90 0.54
N PHE A 284 -23.63 -12.69 -0.60
CA PHE A 284 -23.01 -12.84 -1.91
C PHE A 284 -21.78 -11.95 -2.06
N LYS A 285 -21.91 -10.65 -1.79
CA LYS A 285 -20.80 -9.68 -1.88
C LYS A 285 -19.62 -10.03 -0.96
N LYS A 286 -19.88 -10.65 0.19
CA LYS A 286 -18.88 -11.06 1.16
C LYS A 286 -18.11 -12.29 0.69
N ASN A 287 -18.80 -13.26 0.08
CA ASN A 287 -18.25 -14.58 -0.21
C ASN A 287 -17.81 -14.76 -1.68
N PHE A 288 -18.32 -13.95 -2.61
CA PHE A 288 -18.03 -14.08 -4.04
C PHE A 288 -17.23 -12.89 -4.56
N LYS A 289 -15.94 -13.11 -4.82
CA LYS A 289 -15.10 -12.19 -5.58
C LYS A 289 -15.22 -12.53 -7.06
N ILE A 290 -16.03 -11.80 -7.81
CA ILE A 290 -16.27 -12.02 -9.25
C ILE A 290 -15.05 -11.54 -10.09
N LEU A 291 -13.85 -12.03 -9.77
CA LEU A 291 -12.64 -11.72 -10.56
C LEU A 291 -12.68 -12.37 -11.94
N ASP A 292 -13.25 -13.58 -12.03
CA ASP A 292 -13.35 -14.36 -13.27
C ASP A 292 -14.22 -13.68 -14.34
N TYR A 293 -15.12 -12.77 -13.94
CA TYR A 293 -15.92 -11.95 -14.85
C TYR A 293 -15.25 -10.61 -15.19
N CYS A 294 -14.02 -10.36 -14.78
CA CYS A 294 -13.31 -9.16 -15.18
C CYS A 294 -12.99 -9.22 -16.69
N ARG A 295 -13.39 -8.20 -17.45
CA ARG A 295 -13.08 -8.12 -18.89
C ARG A 295 -11.61 -7.81 -19.15
N ALA A 296 -10.92 -7.22 -18.21
CA ALA A 296 -9.53 -6.85 -18.36
C ALA A 296 -8.60 -8.05 -18.12
N LEU A 297 -7.65 -8.26 -19.02
CA LEU A 297 -6.46 -9.03 -18.72
C LEU A 297 -5.68 -8.31 -17.60
N HIS A 298 -5.08 -9.06 -16.70
CA HIS A 298 -4.25 -8.49 -15.65
C HIS A 298 -2.90 -8.01 -16.21
N ALA A 299 -2.22 -7.12 -15.49
CA ALA A 299 -0.96 -6.54 -15.94
C ALA A 299 0.13 -7.61 -16.16
N GLU A 300 0.26 -8.54 -15.21
CA GLU A 300 1.21 -9.65 -15.26
C GLU A 300 0.89 -10.59 -16.44
N GLU A 301 -0.39 -10.89 -16.65
CA GLU A 301 -0.88 -11.69 -17.76
C GLU A 301 -0.57 -11.02 -19.11
N ASN A 302 -0.84 -9.71 -19.23
CA ASN A 302 -0.51 -8.94 -20.43
C ASN A 302 1.01 -8.91 -20.69
N ALA A 303 1.82 -8.76 -19.64
CA ALA A 303 3.27 -8.80 -19.78
C ALA A 303 3.73 -10.17 -20.32
N ILE A 304 3.22 -11.29 -19.77
CA ILE A 304 3.52 -12.66 -20.22
C ILE A 304 3.08 -12.85 -21.67
N VAL A 305 1.86 -12.45 -22.04
CA VAL A 305 1.34 -12.54 -23.41
C VAL A 305 2.18 -11.72 -24.40
N ASN A 306 2.68 -10.55 -23.98
CA ASN A 306 3.53 -9.72 -24.82
C ASN A 306 4.91 -10.36 -25.06
N VAL A 307 5.48 -11.09 -24.08
CA VAL A 307 6.68 -11.92 -24.33
C VAL A 307 6.41 -12.99 -25.39
N ALA A 308 5.29 -13.71 -25.26
CA ALA A 308 4.93 -14.74 -26.25
C ALA A 308 4.79 -14.17 -27.68
N LYS A 309 4.26 -12.94 -27.83
CA LYS A 309 4.17 -12.27 -29.14
C LYS A 309 5.53 -11.91 -29.74
N SER A 310 6.54 -11.65 -28.92
CA SER A 310 7.90 -11.35 -29.39
C SER A 310 8.69 -12.60 -29.78
N GLY A 311 8.14 -13.79 -29.55
CA GLY A 311 8.79 -15.08 -29.85
C GLY A 311 9.88 -15.48 -28.86
N SER A 312 10.03 -14.75 -27.74
CA SER A 312 10.96 -15.12 -26.68
C SER A 312 10.37 -16.24 -25.82
N THR A 313 11.20 -17.22 -25.46
CA THR A 313 10.79 -18.40 -24.68
C THR A 313 11.50 -18.53 -23.33
N GLN A 314 12.49 -17.68 -23.05
CA GLN A 314 13.35 -17.83 -21.86
C GLN A 314 12.87 -16.98 -20.67
N LEU A 315 11.75 -17.38 -20.08
CA LEU A 315 11.24 -16.74 -18.84
C LEU A 315 11.74 -17.43 -17.56
N GLY A 316 12.41 -18.57 -17.66
CA GLY A 316 12.79 -19.43 -16.52
C GLY A 316 13.75 -18.81 -15.50
N LYS A 317 14.31 -17.63 -15.80
CA LYS A 317 15.19 -16.87 -14.90
C LYS A 317 14.82 -15.39 -14.82
N ALA A 318 13.68 -15.03 -15.41
CA ALA A 318 13.21 -13.65 -15.44
C ALA A 318 12.73 -13.16 -14.07
N HIS A 319 12.78 -11.83 -13.92
CA HIS A 319 12.19 -11.11 -12.82
C HIS A 319 10.91 -10.41 -13.28
N LEU A 320 9.83 -10.57 -12.56
CA LEU A 320 8.59 -9.84 -12.75
C LEU A 320 8.49 -8.74 -11.69
N TYR A 321 8.40 -7.49 -12.13
CA TYR A 321 8.08 -6.34 -11.29
C TYR A 321 6.61 -6.00 -11.47
N THR A 322 5.86 -5.89 -10.38
CA THR A 322 4.43 -5.58 -10.43
C THR A 322 4.04 -4.60 -9.34
N THR A 323 3.21 -3.62 -9.71
CA THR A 323 2.76 -2.59 -8.76
C THR A 323 1.83 -3.12 -7.67
N THR A 324 1.38 -4.37 -7.81
CA THR A 324 0.47 -5.02 -6.88
C THR A 324 0.84 -6.49 -6.73
N TYR A 325 0.58 -7.09 -5.57
CA TYR A 325 0.82 -8.52 -5.42
C TYR A 325 -0.05 -9.33 -6.40
N PRO A 326 0.50 -10.36 -7.10
CA PRO A 326 -0.25 -11.16 -8.06
C PRO A 326 -1.46 -11.84 -7.43
N CYS A 327 -2.59 -11.87 -8.14
CA CYS A 327 -3.73 -12.70 -7.74
C CYS A 327 -3.49 -14.18 -8.08
N ASN A 328 -4.38 -15.08 -7.63
CA ASN A 328 -4.27 -16.52 -7.87
C ASN A 328 -4.13 -16.87 -9.37
N LEU A 329 -4.90 -16.19 -10.23
CA LEU A 329 -4.85 -16.44 -11.68
C LEU A 329 -3.50 -16.05 -12.29
N CYS A 330 -2.92 -14.93 -11.84
CA CYS A 330 -1.59 -14.48 -12.28
C CYS A 330 -0.49 -15.36 -11.66
N ALA A 331 -0.61 -15.75 -10.38
CA ALA A 331 0.35 -16.63 -9.72
C ALA A 331 0.50 -17.98 -10.46
N ASN A 332 -0.60 -18.61 -10.88
CA ASN A 332 -0.57 -19.82 -11.69
C ASN A 332 0.19 -19.62 -13.02
N LYS A 333 -0.04 -18.51 -13.71
CA LYS A 333 0.65 -18.20 -14.97
C LYS A 333 2.15 -17.94 -14.77
N ILE A 334 2.50 -17.20 -13.71
CA ILE A 334 3.88 -16.90 -13.32
C ILE A 334 4.66 -18.21 -13.09
N VAL A 335 4.08 -19.13 -12.31
CA VAL A 335 4.67 -20.45 -12.07
C VAL A 335 4.78 -21.25 -13.37
N GLN A 336 3.71 -21.27 -14.17
CA GLN A 336 3.65 -22.06 -15.42
C GLN A 336 4.70 -21.64 -16.44
N VAL A 337 4.99 -20.34 -16.56
CA VAL A 337 6.02 -19.83 -17.49
C VAL A 337 7.42 -19.85 -16.89
N GLY A 338 7.58 -20.23 -15.63
CA GLY A 338 8.86 -20.46 -14.96
C GLY A 338 9.55 -19.20 -14.42
N ILE A 339 8.87 -18.07 -14.32
CA ILE A 339 9.42 -16.86 -13.67
C ILE A 339 9.87 -17.19 -12.26
N LYS A 340 11.10 -16.80 -11.90
CA LYS A 340 11.71 -17.16 -10.60
C LYS A 340 11.58 -16.10 -9.51
N ASN A 341 11.45 -14.84 -9.90
CA ASN A 341 11.42 -13.74 -8.93
C ASN A 341 10.23 -12.83 -9.24
N VAL A 342 9.45 -12.50 -8.21
CA VAL A 342 8.37 -11.52 -8.26
C VAL A 342 8.67 -10.42 -7.27
N VAL A 343 8.94 -9.23 -7.77
CA VAL A 343 9.09 -8.01 -6.96
C VAL A 343 7.77 -7.26 -7.00
N TYR A 344 7.17 -7.03 -5.85
CA TYR A 344 5.86 -6.39 -5.74
C TYR A 344 5.87 -5.20 -4.78
N PHE A 345 5.09 -4.17 -5.11
CA PHE A 345 5.04 -2.97 -4.29
C PHE A 345 3.99 -3.06 -3.18
N GLU A 346 2.74 -3.46 -3.50
CA GLU A 346 1.68 -3.47 -2.51
C GLU A 346 1.74 -4.69 -1.61
N PRO A 347 1.78 -4.45 -0.28
CA PRO A 347 2.18 -5.47 0.69
C PRO A 347 1.04 -6.37 1.23
N TYR A 348 -0.06 -6.53 0.51
CA TYR A 348 -1.21 -7.31 0.97
C TYR A 348 -1.47 -8.52 0.08
N PRO A 349 -0.67 -9.60 0.20
CA PRO A 349 -0.84 -10.81 -0.59
C PRO A 349 -2.16 -11.51 -0.25
N MET A 350 -2.76 -12.12 -1.27
CA MET A 350 -3.78 -13.14 -1.07
C MET A 350 -3.08 -14.44 -0.66
N GLU A 351 -3.53 -15.09 0.42
CA GLU A 351 -2.88 -16.28 0.98
C GLU A 351 -2.75 -17.40 -0.06
N GLU A 352 -3.80 -17.63 -0.86
CA GLU A 352 -3.78 -18.65 -1.91
C GLU A 352 -2.74 -18.36 -2.99
N ALA A 353 -2.57 -17.08 -3.39
CA ALA A 353 -1.57 -16.70 -4.37
C ALA A 353 -0.14 -16.87 -3.82
N LYS A 354 0.06 -16.57 -2.54
CA LYS A 354 1.32 -16.78 -1.83
C LYS A 354 1.71 -18.27 -1.85
N ASN A 355 0.76 -19.15 -1.52
CA ASN A 355 0.97 -20.59 -1.51
C ASN A 355 1.29 -21.13 -2.92
N ILE A 356 0.60 -20.66 -3.96
CA ILE A 356 0.88 -21.05 -5.36
C ILE A 356 2.31 -20.66 -5.76
N LEU A 357 2.73 -19.42 -5.49
CA LEU A 357 4.08 -18.95 -5.82
C LEU A 357 5.14 -19.71 -5.02
N GLN A 358 4.89 -19.98 -3.75
CA GLN A 358 5.79 -20.74 -2.89
C GLN A 358 5.95 -22.21 -3.37
N ALA A 359 4.85 -22.88 -3.70
CA ALA A 359 4.87 -24.23 -4.27
C ALA A 359 5.60 -24.30 -5.61
N GLY A 360 5.57 -23.21 -6.40
CA GLY A 360 6.31 -23.04 -7.65
C GLY A 360 7.77 -22.63 -7.48
N ASN A 361 8.29 -22.54 -6.25
CA ASN A 361 9.63 -22.04 -5.93
C ASN A 361 9.90 -20.65 -6.54
N VAL A 362 8.91 -19.76 -6.49
CA VAL A 362 9.04 -18.37 -6.92
C VAL A 362 9.41 -17.51 -5.71
N ASN A 363 10.52 -16.77 -5.81
CA ASN A 363 10.92 -15.83 -4.77
C ASN A 363 9.98 -14.62 -4.80
N GLN A 364 9.39 -14.32 -3.66
CA GLN A 364 8.45 -13.22 -3.46
C GLN A 364 9.16 -12.11 -2.71
N ILE A 365 9.45 -11.02 -3.40
CA ILE A 365 10.32 -9.94 -2.91
C ILE A 365 9.47 -8.68 -2.75
N PRO A 366 9.16 -8.25 -1.51
CA PRO A 366 8.53 -6.95 -1.30
C PRO A 366 9.50 -5.84 -1.73
N PHE A 367 8.96 -4.82 -2.38
CA PHE A 367 9.74 -3.69 -2.86
C PHE A 367 10.26 -2.84 -1.69
N GLU A 368 11.53 -2.45 -1.79
CA GLU A 368 12.20 -1.50 -0.90
C GLU A 368 12.92 -0.44 -1.74
N GLY A 369 12.91 0.82 -1.29
CA GLY A 369 13.57 1.94 -1.94
C GLY A 369 12.63 3.06 -2.36
N VAL A 370 13.10 3.92 -3.26
CA VAL A 370 12.35 5.06 -3.78
C VAL A 370 11.27 4.60 -4.75
N THR A 371 10.03 4.99 -4.47
CA THR A 371 8.88 4.66 -5.31
C THR A 371 8.76 5.63 -6.49
N TYR A 372 7.81 5.37 -7.40
CA TYR A 372 7.52 6.29 -8.49
C TYR A 372 7.08 7.68 -8.02
N ASN A 373 6.46 7.82 -6.84
CA ASN A 373 6.07 9.10 -6.27
C ASN A 373 7.28 9.96 -5.91
N GLY A 374 8.33 9.33 -5.36
CA GLY A 374 9.58 9.99 -4.99
C GLY A 374 10.58 10.09 -6.14
N TYR A 375 10.49 9.21 -7.14
CA TYR A 375 11.50 9.00 -8.17
C TYR A 375 11.93 10.29 -8.87
N PHE A 376 11.01 10.99 -9.50
CA PHE A 376 11.32 12.24 -10.21
C PHE A 376 11.57 13.40 -9.26
N ARG A 377 10.85 13.48 -8.14
CA ARG A 377 11.04 14.52 -7.13
C ARG A 377 12.44 14.51 -6.51
N LEU A 378 13.04 13.33 -6.36
CA LEU A 378 14.39 13.17 -5.80
C LEU A 378 15.47 13.26 -6.87
N MET A 379 15.15 13.02 -8.15
CA MET A 379 16.05 13.23 -9.28
C MET A 379 16.16 14.71 -9.70
N GLU A 380 15.10 15.50 -9.51
CA GLU A 380 15.09 16.91 -9.83
C GLU A 380 16.00 17.68 -8.86
N VAL A 381 17.26 17.70 -9.08
CA VAL A 381 18.22 18.76 -8.71
C VAL A 381 19.64 18.20 -8.87
N VAL A 382 20.11 18.21 -10.09
CA VAL A 382 21.54 18.36 -10.35
C VAL A 382 21.64 19.41 -11.47
N GLU A 383 21.45 20.66 -11.11
CA GLU A 383 22.01 21.79 -11.84
C GLU A 383 22.94 22.57 -10.92
#